data_e76fd6cb82515c7c48f91c1855900faf
#
_entry.id   e76fd6cb82515c7c48f91c1855900faf
#
_cell.length_a   1.000
_cell.length_b   1.000
_cell.length_c   1.000
_cell.angle_alpha   90.00
_cell.angle_beta   90.00
_cell.angle_gamma   90.00
#
_symmetry.space_group_name_H-M   'P 1'
#
loop_
_entity.id
_entity.type
_entity.pdbx_description
1 polymer ?
#
loop_
_entity_poly.entity_id
_entity_poly.type
_entity_poly.pdbx_seq_one_letter_code
_entity_poly.pdbx_strand_id
1 'polypeptide(L)'
;LSYFNRAIVYSSTNRPMQSLADFDRVLQLDSTNSLTYFNRAIVRSQIGDYNRALEDYDKVAFYSPENVLVYYNRAGIQAQLGNIESAVEDYSKAIELYPDFANAYLNRSRLRYLLKDESGSRRDRDIAQRKIAEYKTRLSDSTYSIYADTTHRFDRLLSFDANVAGSTFGRIASKSADNRLALLPLFRFTLRTPDSLSTVTAGRYHSQREADFRR
;
A
#
# COMPACT_ATOMS: atom_id res chain seq x y z
N LEU A 1 16.61 3.59 -9.83
CA LEU A 1 15.29 3.15 -10.32
C LEU A 1 15.27 1.66 -10.65
N SER A 2 16.30 1.07 -11.28
CA SER A 2 16.29 -0.35 -11.68
C SER A 2 16.28 -1.31 -10.48
N TYR A 3 17.09 -1.08 -9.44
CA TYR A 3 17.10 -1.92 -8.23
C TYR A 3 15.76 -1.87 -7.49
N PHE A 4 15.19 -0.67 -7.28
CA PHE A 4 13.91 -0.52 -6.61
C PHE A 4 12.79 -1.30 -7.32
N ASN A 5 12.63 -1.09 -8.63
CA ASN A 5 11.60 -1.78 -9.39
C ASN A 5 11.80 -3.31 -9.41
N ARG A 6 13.06 -3.77 -9.47
CA ARG A 6 13.37 -5.19 -9.40
C ARG A 6 13.05 -5.77 -8.01
N ALA A 7 13.33 -5.02 -6.94
CA ALA A 7 12.96 -5.41 -5.58
C ALA A 7 11.43 -5.61 -5.43
N ILE A 8 10.64 -4.70 -5.99
CA ILE A 8 9.16 -4.84 -5.99
C ILE A 8 8.73 -6.11 -6.74
N VAL A 9 9.31 -6.40 -7.91
CA VAL A 9 9.04 -7.64 -8.64
C VAL A 9 9.43 -8.87 -7.82
N TYR A 10 10.59 -8.87 -7.17
CA TYR A 10 11.00 -9.98 -6.32
C TYR A 10 10.05 -10.17 -5.12
N SER A 11 9.60 -9.09 -4.49
CA SER A 11 8.60 -9.15 -3.42
C SER A 11 7.29 -9.79 -3.91
N SER A 12 6.77 -9.34 -5.05
CA SER A 12 5.51 -9.86 -5.62
C SER A 12 5.63 -11.30 -6.14
N THR A 13 6.83 -11.78 -6.44
CA THR A 13 7.11 -13.15 -6.92
C THR A 13 7.61 -14.09 -5.81
N ASN A 14 7.37 -13.74 -4.55
CA ASN A 14 7.75 -14.52 -3.37
C ASN A 14 9.26 -14.81 -3.28
N ARG A 15 10.08 -13.81 -3.58
CA ARG A 15 11.55 -13.86 -3.49
C ARG A 15 12.07 -12.80 -2.50
N PRO A 16 11.72 -12.90 -1.21
CA PRO A 16 11.97 -11.84 -0.24
C PRO A 16 13.46 -11.52 -0.06
N MET A 17 14.34 -12.51 -0.05
CA MET A 17 15.77 -12.27 0.16
C MET A 17 16.39 -11.46 -0.98
N GLN A 18 15.98 -11.71 -2.22
CA GLN A 18 16.45 -10.95 -3.38
C GLN A 18 15.87 -9.52 -3.37
N SER A 19 14.61 -9.39 -2.95
CA SER A 19 13.97 -8.08 -2.77
C SER A 19 14.72 -7.24 -1.73
N LEU A 20 15.04 -7.82 -0.56
CA LEU A 20 15.78 -7.14 0.50
C LEU A 20 17.18 -6.69 0.03
N ALA A 21 17.91 -7.55 -0.67
CA ALA A 21 19.24 -7.21 -1.20
C ALA A 21 19.18 -6.02 -2.18
N ASP A 22 18.16 -5.96 -3.01
CA ASP A 22 17.97 -4.85 -3.95
C ASP A 22 17.54 -3.56 -3.23
N PHE A 23 16.65 -3.62 -2.23
CA PHE A 23 16.32 -2.47 -1.39
C PHE A 23 17.54 -1.96 -0.61
N ASP A 24 18.37 -2.86 -0.08
CA ASP A 24 19.63 -2.48 0.58
C ASP A 24 20.54 -1.72 -0.38
N ARG A 25 20.60 -2.15 -1.65
CA ARG A 25 21.38 -1.45 -2.66
C ARG A 25 20.85 -0.05 -2.97
N VAL A 26 19.52 0.12 -2.99
CA VAL A 26 18.91 1.44 -3.14
C VAL A 26 19.29 2.33 -1.97
N LEU A 27 19.21 1.84 -0.74
CA LEU A 27 19.51 2.62 0.46
C LEU A 27 21.00 2.93 0.64
N GLN A 28 21.89 2.13 0.04
CA GLN A 28 23.32 2.49 -0.07
C GLN A 28 23.55 3.68 -1.00
N LEU A 29 22.69 3.84 -2.02
CA LEU A 29 22.79 4.95 -2.98
C LEU A 29 22.04 6.20 -2.50
N ASP A 30 20.92 6.01 -1.81
CA ASP A 30 20.07 7.05 -1.25
C ASP A 30 19.52 6.60 0.10
N SER A 31 20.22 6.95 1.16
CA SER A 31 19.90 6.57 2.54
C SER A 31 18.69 7.32 3.12
N THR A 32 18.11 8.28 2.40
CA THR A 32 16.94 9.05 2.84
C THR A 32 15.65 8.61 2.16
N ASN A 33 15.71 7.61 1.29
CA ASN A 33 14.57 7.15 0.50
C ASN A 33 13.51 6.45 1.36
N SER A 34 12.55 7.23 1.83
CA SER A 34 11.48 6.74 2.72
C SER A 34 10.62 5.66 2.06
N LEU A 35 10.38 5.73 0.74
CA LEU A 35 9.63 4.73 0.01
C LEU A 35 10.34 3.37 0.00
N THR A 36 11.67 3.37 -0.07
CA THR A 36 12.46 2.13 0.00
C THR A 36 12.41 1.52 1.39
N TYR A 37 12.56 2.31 2.45
CA TYR A 37 12.37 1.83 3.81
C TYR A 37 11.00 1.22 4.01
N PHE A 38 9.94 1.90 3.54
CA PHE A 38 8.57 1.42 3.66
C PHE A 38 8.38 0.03 3.01
N ASN A 39 8.82 -0.12 1.76
CA ASN A 39 8.67 -1.40 1.05
C ASN A 39 9.56 -2.50 1.66
N ARG A 40 10.77 -2.15 2.14
CA ARG A 40 11.63 -3.11 2.83
C ARG A 40 11.02 -3.58 4.14
N ALA A 41 10.39 -2.67 4.91
CA ALA A 41 9.66 -3.00 6.12
C ALA A 41 8.51 -4.00 5.85
N ILE A 42 7.76 -3.81 4.78
CA ILE A 42 6.72 -4.76 4.36
C ILE A 42 7.31 -6.14 4.11
N VAL A 43 8.39 -6.24 3.33
CA VAL A 43 9.03 -7.54 3.04
C VAL A 43 9.57 -8.19 4.31
N ARG A 44 10.20 -7.41 5.21
CA ARG A 44 10.67 -7.89 6.51
C ARG A 44 9.53 -8.41 7.39
N SER A 45 8.40 -7.69 7.43
CA SER A 45 7.23 -8.14 8.18
C SER A 45 6.63 -9.44 7.62
N GLN A 46 6.63 -9.62 6.31
CA GLN A 46 6.14 -10.84 5.66
C GLN A 46 6.97 -12.08 6.00
N ILE A 47 8.27 -11.92 6.19
CA ILE A 47 9.16 -13.02 6.61
C ILE A 47 9.32 -13.17 8.12
N GLY A 48 8.57 -12.37 8.91
CA GLY A 48 8.61 -12.41 10.38
C GLY A 48 9.77 -11.65 11.02
N ASP A 49 10.56 -10.89 10.27
CA ASP A 49 11.65 -10.06 10.80
C ASP A 49 11.07 -8.73 11.33
N TYR A 50 10.25 -8.86 12.38
CA TYR A 50 9.45 -7.74 12.92
C TYR A 50 10.32 -6.62 13.50
N ASN A 51 11.41 -6.96 14.17
CA ASN A 51 12.27 -5.94 14.79
C ASN A 51 12.88 -5.01 13.73
N ARG A 52 13.47 -5.58 12.67
CA ARG A 52 14.03 -4.76 11.59
C ARG A 52 12.95 -4.08 10.75
N ALA A 53 11.74 -4.64 10.67
CA ALA A 53 10.63 -3.97 10.04
C ALA A 53 10.21 -2.71 10.82
N LEU A 54 10.19 -2.76 12.16
CA LEU A 54 9.93 -1.60 13.00
C LEU A 54 10.99 -0.51 12.81
N GLU A 55 12.29 -0.88 12.78
CA GLU A 55 13.38 0.07 12.51
C GLU A 55 13.20 0.80 11.17
N ASP A 56 12.79 0.07 10.13
CA ASP A 56 12.51 0.65 8.82
C ASP A 56 11.28 1.58 8.87
N TYR A 57 10.21 1.19 9.55
CA TYR A 57 9.04 2.06 9.72
C TYR A 57 9.37 3.31 10.53
N ASP A 58 10.26 3.24 11.52
CA ASP A 58 10.75 4.42 12.25
C ASP A 58 11.48 5.38 11.33
N LYS A 59 12.29 4.88 10.38
CA LYS A 59 12.90 5.72 9.35
C LYS A 59 11.85 6.37 8.44
N VAL A 60 10.80 5.62 8.07
CA VAL A 60 9.70 6.21 7.28
C VAL A 60 8.98 7.30 8.07
N ALA A 61 8.65 7.06 9.34
CA ALA A 61 7.99 8.06 10.20
C ALA A 61 8.84 9.32 10.38
N PHE A 62 10.17 9.17 10.42
CA PHE A 62 11.09 10.31 10.51
C PHE A 62 11.15 11.12 9.21
N TYR A 63 11.29 10.46 8.03
CA TYR A 63 11.41 11.15 6.75
C TYR A 63 10.07 11.58 6.15
N SER A 64 8.98 10.92 6.52
CA SER A 64 7.63 11.13 5.97
C SER A 64 6.58 11.00 7.08
N PRO A 65 6.54 11.93 8.05
CA PRO A 65 5.68 11.81 9.25
C PRO A 65 4.18 11.89 8.95
N GLU A 66 3.78 12.31 7.77
CA GLU A 66 2.40 12.36 7.29
C GLU A 66 1.96 11.08 6.55
N ASN A 67 2.84 10.08 6.44
CA ASN A 67 2.48 8.82 5.82
C ASN A 67 1.62 7.97 6.78
N VAL A 68 0.31 7.96 6.52
CA VAL A 68 -0.69 7.25 7.33
C VAL A 68 -0.37 5.76 7.45
N LEU A 69 0.10 5.14 6.37
CA LEU A 69 0.30 3.69 6.30
C LEU A 69 1.47 3.21 7.14
N VAL A 70 2.44 4.08 7.41
CA VAL A 70 3.55 3.71 8.29
C VAL A 70 3.05 3.43 9.70
N TYR A 71 2.20 4.31 10.23
CA TYR A 71 1.62 4.14 11.56
C TYR A 71 0.69 2.94 11.60
N TYR A 72 -0.15 2.76 10.58
CA TYR A 72 -1.04 1.62 10.49
C TYR A 72 -0.30 0.27 10.46
N ASN A 73 0.74 0.15 9.63
CA ASN A 73 1.50 -1.10 9.50
C ASN A 73 2.39 -1.34 10.72
N ARG A 74 3.02 -0.29 11.27
CA ARG A 74 3.83 -0.38 12.49
C ARG A 74 2.97 -0.84 13.67
N ALA A 75 1.77 -0.28 13.82
CA ALA A 75 0.80 -0.71 14.82
C ALA A 75 0.45 -2.20 14.70
N GLY A 76 0.28 -2.69 13.47
CA GLY A 76 0.01 -4.11 13.24
C GLY A 76 1.13 -5.02 13.74
N ILE A 77 2.38 -4.65 13.49
CA ILE A 77 3.54 -5.40 14.01
C ILE A 77 3.64 -5.30 15.52
N GLN A 78 3.48 -4.10 16.10
CA GLN A 78 3.51 -3.91 17.55
C GLN A 78 2.45 -4.76 18.25
N ALA A 79 1.23 -4.82 17.68
CA ALA A 79 0.17 -5.67 18.21
C ALA A 79 0.54 -7.17 18.15
N GLN A 80 1.20 -7.63 17.10
CA GLN A 80 1.69 -9.02 17.00
C GLN A 80 2.78 -9.33 18.02
N LEU A 81 3.61 -8.36 18.35
CA LEU A 81 4.65 -8.47 19.39
C LEU A 81 4.11 -8.33 20.81
N GLY A 82 2.83 -8.03 20.96
CA GLY A 82 2.19 -7.82 22.28
C GLY A 82 2.36 -6.41 22.86
N ASN A 83 2.91 -5.47 22.11
CA ASN A 83 3.06 -4.06 22.49
C ASN A 83 1.75 -3.31 22.24
N ILE A 84 0.72 -3.65 23.01
CA ILE A 84 -0.67 -3.25 22.73
C ILE A 84 -0.85 -1.73 22.83
N GLU A 85 -0.28 -1.09 23.84
CA GLU A 85 -0.39 0.34 24.06
C GLU A 85 0.22 1.13 22.88
N SER A 86 1.45 0.79 22.50
CA SER A 86 2.14 1.44 21.37
C SER A 86 1.37 1.24 20.04
N ALA A 87 0.75 0.06 19.86
CA ALA A 87 -0.08 -0.20 18.71
C ALA A 87 -1.35 0.68 18.69
N VAL A 88 -1.97 0.92 19.86
CA VAL A 88 -3.12 1.83 19.97
C VAL A 88 -2.73 3.28 19.67
N GLU A 89 -1.55 3.72 20.11
CA GLU A 89 -1.01 5.04 19.80
C GLU A 89 -0.81 5.22 18.28
N ASP A 90 -0.17 4.26 17.63
CA ASP A 90 0.08 4.29 16.19
C ASP A 90 -1.21 4.24 15.38
N TYR A 91 -2.18 3.38 15.72
CA TYR A 91 -3.50 3.44 15.08
C TYR A 91 -4.20 4.77 15.32
N SER A 92 -4.02 5.39 16.48
CA SER A 92 -4.59 6.71 16.76
C SER A 92 -3.95 7.77 15.87
N LYS A 93 -2.63 7.70 15.65
CA LYS A 93 -1.92 8.60 14.74
C LYS A 93 -2.38 8.40 13.29
N ALA A 94 -2.56 7.16 12.85
CA ALA A 94 -3.10 6.86 11.53
C ALA A 94 -4.51 7.45 11.33
N ILE A 95 -5.37 7.37 12.35
CA ILE A 95 -6.72 7.95 12.35
C ILE A 95 -6.68 9.49 12.36
N GLU A 96 -5.77 10.09 13.13
CA GLU A 96 -5.59 11.55 13.12
C GLU A 96 -5.23 12.06 11.73
N LEU A 97 -4.30 11.39 11.05
CA LEU A 97 -3.86 11.76 9.71
C LEU A 97 -4.92 11.45 8.64
N TYR A 98 -5.69 10.39 8.83
CA TYR A 98 -6.75 9.99 7.90
C TYR A 98 -8.00 9.51 8.65
N PRO A 99 -8.93 10.41 8.98
CA PRO A 99 -10.12 10.09 9.79
C PRO A 99 -11.11 9.12 9.15
N ASP A 100 -11.01 8.84 7.85
CA ASP A 100 -11.86 7.87 7.15
C ASP A 100 -11.29 6.45 7.10
N PHE A 101 -10.17 6.20 7.77
CA PHE A 101 -9.49 4.90 7.75
C PHE A 101 -10.21 3.86 8.64
N ALA A 102 -11.31 3.31 8.12
CA ALA A 102 -12.17 2.38 8.86
C ALA A 102 -11.40 1.19 9.47
N ASN A 103 -10.41 0.63 8.74
CA ASN A 103 -9.61 -0.49 9.24
C ASN A 103 -8.75 -0.12 10.46
N ALA A 104 -8.27 1.11 10.54
CA ALA A 104 -7.52 1.56 11.72
C ALA A 104 -8.41 1.62 12.96
N TYR A 105 -9.66 2.10 12.84
CA TYR A 105 -10.64 2.04 13.92
C TYR A 105 -10.95 0.61 14.34
N LEU A 106 -11.16 -0.32 13.40
CA LEU A 106 -11.45 -1.72 13.71
C LEU A 106 -10.30 -2.37 14.48
N ASN A 107 -9.07 -2.15 14.04
CA ASN A 107 -7.90 -2.72 14.69
C ASN A 107 -7.69 -2.09 16.08
N ARG A 108 -7.82 -0.76 16.19
CA ARG A 108 -7.73 -0.08 17.48
C ARG A 108 -8.84 -0.53 18.45
N SER A 109 -10.05 -0.74 17.96
CA SER A 109 -11.16 -1.28 18.75
C SER A 109 -10.82 -2.63 19.39
N ARG A 110 -10.20 -3.54 18.62
CA ARG A 110 -9.77 -4.85 19.14
C ARG A 110 -8.73 -4.70 20.27
N LEU A 111 -7.75 -3.83 20.08
CA LEU A 111 -6.70 -3.59 21.06
C LEU A 111 -7.24 -2.92 22.32
N ARG A 112 -8.14 -1.93 22.19
CA ARG A 112 -8.83 -1.31 23.32
C ARG A 112 -9.63 -2.32 24.15
N TYR A 113 -10.29 -3.26 23.48
CA TYR A 113 -10.97 -4.35 24.17
C TYR A 113 -10.01 -5.19 25.01
N LEU A 114 -8.82 -5.51 24.50
CA LEU A 114 -7.77 -6.23 25.24
C LEU A 114 -7.29 -5.43 26.46
N LEU A 115 -7.23 -4.11 26.34
CA LEU A 115 -6.91 -3.17 27.43
C LEU A 115 -8.08 -2.91 28.38
N LYS A 116 -9.22 -3.62 28.22
CA LYS A 116 -10.45 -3.45 28.99
C LYS A 116 -11.12 -2.06 28.86
N ASP A 117 -10.75 -1.28 27.83
CA ASP A 117 -11.47 -0.07 27.41
C ASP A 117 -12.65 -0.45 26.50
N GLU A 118 -13.69 -1.02 27.10
CA GLU A 118 -14.87 -1.45 26.35
C GLU A 118 -15.60 -0.26 25.70
N SER A 119 -15.62 0.87 26.35
CA SER A 119 -16.31 2.07 25.86
C SER A 119 -15.64 2.62 24.60
N GLY A 120 -14.32 2.73 24.59
CA GLY A 120 -13.53 3.13 23.45
C GLY A 120 -13.60 2.10 22.32
N SER A 121 -13.59 0.82 22.67
CA SER A 121 -13.73 -0.28 21.71
C SER A 121 -15.06 -0.20 20.96
N ARG A 122 -16.19 0.00 21.66
CA ARG A 122 -17.52 0.13 21.05
C ARG A 122 -17.58 1.36 20.12
N ARG A 123 -17.13 2.52 20.60
CA ARG A 123 -17.10 3.76 19.80
C ARG A 123 -16.32 3.58 18.49
N ASP A 124 -15.11 3.01 18.56
CA ASP A 124 -14.30 2.77 17.37
C ASP A 124 -14.98 1.83 16.39
N ARG A 125 -15.63 0.78 16.86
CA ARG A 125 -16.39 -0.17 16.03
C ARG A 125 -17.56 0.50 15.31
N ASP A 126 -18.31 1.32 16.03
CA ASP A 126 -19.47 2.03 15.47
C ASP A 126 -19.04 3.05 14.41
N ILE A 127 -17.92 3.74 14.64
CA ILE A 127 -17.34 4.66 13.66
C ILE A 127 -16.91 3.88 12.40
N ALA A 128 -16.19 2.78 12.59
CA ALA A 128 -15.72 1.97 11.47
C ALA A 128 -16.88 1.42 10.63
N GLN A 129 -17.95 0.93 11.27
CA GLN A 129 -19.12 0.41 10.56
C GLN A 129 -19.81 1.49 9.73
N ARG A 130 -19.98 2.69 10.27
CA ARG A 130 -20.53 3.83 9.52
C ARG A 130 -19.67 4.15 8.30
N LYS A 131 -18.34 4.29 8.47
CA LYS A 131 -17.42 4.58 7.37
C LYS A 131 -17.42 3.50 6.28
N ILE A 132 -17.51 2.23 6.66
CA ILE A 132 -17.64 1.12 5.72
C ILE A 132 -18.97 1.19 4.96
N ALA A 133 -20.06 1.55 5.64
CA ALA A 133 -21.36 1.69 5.00
C ALA A 133 -21.38 2.88 4.02
N GLU A 134 -20.84 4.02 4.42
CA GLU A 134 -20.69 5.20 3.55
C GLU A 134 -19.83 4.88 2.31
N TYR A 135 -18.73 4.18 2.47
CA TYR A 135 -17.87 3.74 1.36
C TYR A 135 -18.61 2.81 0.40
N LYS A 136 -19.38 1.84 0.92
CA LYS A 136 -20.19 0.94 0.10
C LYS A 136 -21.28 1.69 -0.68
N THR A 137 -21.91 2.68 -0.07
CA THR A 137 -22.91 3.53 -0.74
C THR A 137 -22.28 4.31 -1.88
N ARG A 138 -21.10 4.92 -1.64
CA ARG A 138 -20.35 5.63 -2.69
C ARG A 138 -19.95 4.72 -3.84
N LEU A 139 -19.52 3.48 -3.56
CA LEU A 139 -19.17 2.50 -4.60
C LEU A 139 -20.36 2.04 -5.43
N SER A 140 -21.57 2.06 -4.88
CA SER A 140 -22.79 1.71 -5.61
C SER A 140 -23.27 2.84 -6.52
N ASP A 141 -22.79 4.06 -6.33
CA ASP A 141 -23.07 5.19 -7.20
C ASP A 141 -22.19 5.08 -8.48
N SER A 142 -22.84 4.89 -9.62
CA SER A 142 -22.19 4.76 -10.92
C SER A 142 -21.39 6.00 -11.35
N THR A 143 -21.64 7.14 -10.71
CA THR A 143 -20.92 8.39 -10.96
C THR A 143 -19.66 8.53 -10.13
N TYR A 144 -19.50 7.69 -9.08
CA TYR A 144 -18.37 7.72 -8.19
C TYR A 144 -17.19 6.94 -8.77
N SER A 145 -16.07 7.62 -8.99
CA SER A 145 -14.80 6.99 -9.34
C SER A 145 -13.84 7.06 -8.17
N ILE A 146 -13.43 5.91 -7.65
CA ILE A 146 -12.41 5.79 -6.60
C ILE A 146 -11.12 6.53 -7.00
N TYR A 147 -10.80 6.54 -8.29
CA TYR A 147 -9.60 7.18 -8.83
C TYR A 147 -9.74 8.69 -8.98
N ALA A 148 -10.98 9.22 -8.93
CA ALA A 148 -11.27 10.64 -8.99
C ALA A 148 -11.39 11.29 -7.60
N ASP A 149 -11.41 10.50 -6.53
CA ASP A 149 -11.48 11.01 -5.16
C ASP A 149 -10.13 11.55 -4.68
N THR A 150 -9.82 12.74 -5.16
CA THR A 150 -8.62 13.47 -4.75
C THR A 150 -8.75 14.11 -3.36
N THR A 151 -9.97 14.16 -2.80
CA THR A 151 -10.24 14.80 -1.51
C THR A 151 -9.66 14.01 -0.34
N HIS A 152 -9.62 12.69 -0.47
CA HIS A 152 -9.12 11.79 0.56
C HIS A 152 -7.70 11.29 0.31
N ARG A 153 -7.02 11.74 -0.76
CA ARG A 153 -5.68 11.29 -1.15
C ARG A 153 -5.55 9.76 -1.21
N PHE A 154 -6.62 9.12 -1.62
CA PHE A 154 -6.74 7.66 -1.64
C PHE A 154 -5.73 6.99 -2.58
N ASP A 155 -5.39 7.65 -3.66
CA ASP A 155 -4.32 7.30 -4.58
C ASP A 155 -2.94 7.19 -3.90
N ARG A 156 -2.65 8.07 -2.92
CA ARG A 156 -1.44 7.96 -2.08
C ARG A 156 -1.48 6.74 -1.17
N LEU A 157 -2.63 6.42 -0.61
CA LEU A 157 -2.80 5.22 0.23
C LEU A 157 -2.60 3.94 -0.59
N LEU A 158 -3.18 3.86 -1.78
CA LEU A 158 -3.04 2.70 -2.66
C LEU A 158 -1.61 2.49 -3.15
N SER A 159 -0.85 3.56 -3.39
CA SER A 159 0.53 3.46 -3.86
C SER A 159 1.50 2.92 -2.79
N PHE A 160 1.11 2.93 -1.52
CA PHE A 160 1.94 2.51 -0.39
C PHE A 160 1.48 1.22 0.28
N ASP A 161 0.24 0.79 0.06
CA ASP A 161 -0.32 -0.37 0.76
C ASP A 161 -0.22 -1.66 -0.08
N ALA A 162 0.90 -2.35 0.04
CA ALA A 162 1.07 -3.66 -0.56
C ALA A 162 0.13 -4.73 0.06
N ASN A 163 -0.35 -4.54 1.30
CA ASN A 163 -1.30 -5.45 1.94
C ASN A 163 -2.74 -5.20 1.47
N VAL A 164 -3.13 -3.94 1.21
CA VAL A 164 -4.39 -3.64 0.51
C VAL A 164 -4.31 -4.15 -0.93
N ALA A 165 -3.18 -4.01 -1.61
CA ALA A 165 -2.94 -4.64 -2.90
C ALA A 165 -3.09 -6.17 -2.81
N GLY A 166 -2.54 -6.83 -1.79
CA GLY A 166 -2.65 -8.28 -1.59
C GLY A 166 -4.05 -8.77 -1.28
N SER A 167 -4.86 -8.02 -0.52
CA SER A 167 -6.21 -8.45 -0.14
C SER A 167 -7.30 -8.03 -1.13
N THR A 168 -7.17 -6.86 -1.75
CA THR A 168 -8.20 -6.31 -2.64
C THR A 168 -7.84 -6.49 -4.11
N PHE A 169 -6.60 -6.28 -4.49
CA PHE A 169 -6.11 -6.52 -5.86
C PHE A 169 -5.94 -8.01 -6.17
N GLY A 170 -5.53 -8.84 -5.21
CA GLY A 170 -5.50 -10.29 -5.37
C GLY A 170 -6.88 -10.87 -5.69
N ARG A 171 -7.95 -10.31 -5.13
CA ARG A 171 -9.33 -10.72 -5.45
C ARG A 171 -9.82 -10.19 -6.79
N ILE A 172 -9.36 -9.03 -7.24
CA ILE A 172 -9.70 -8.48 -8.57
C ILE A 172 -8.96 -9.27 -9.65
N ALA A 173 -7.68 -9.59 -9.45
CA ALA A 173 -6.90 -10.41 -10.37
C ALA A 173 -7.40 -11.86 -10.46
N SER A 174 -7.91 -12.44 -9.36
CA SER A 174 -8.44 -13.82 -9.36
C SER A 174 -9.81 -13.97 -10.01
N LYS A 175 -10.56 -12.89 -10.24
CA LYS A 175 -11.83 -12.90 -10.97
C LYS A 175 -11.71 -12.67 -12.47
N SER A 176 -10.57 -12.23 -12.95
CA SER A 176 -10.26 -12.13 -14.37
C SER A 176 -9.65 -13.46 -14.82
N ALA A 177 -10.48 -14.33 -15.38
CA ALA A 177 -10.05 -15.60 -15.99
C ALA A 177 -9.20 -15.44 -17.26
N ASP A 178 -8.82 -14.21 -17.59
CA ASP A 178 -7.87 -13.88 -18.65
C ASP A 178 -6.49 -13.66 -18.01
N ASN A 179 -5.59 -14.61 -18.25
CA ASN A 179 -4.16 -14.58 -17.89
C ASN A 179 -3.36 -13.48 -18.61
N ARG A 180 -3.98 -12.36 -18.92
CA ARG A 180 -3.29 -11.16 -19.35
C ARG A 180 -2.87 -10.44 -18.08
N LEU A 181 -1.56 -10.34 -17.89
CA LEU A 181 -0.96 -9.43 -16.90
C LEU A 181 -1.66 -8.07 -17.03
N ALA A 182 -2.66 -7.84 -16.19
CA ALA A 182 -3.19 -6.50 -16.00
C ALA A 182 -2.06 -5.73 -15.34
N LEU A 183 -1.28 -5.02 -16.16
CA LEU A 183 -0.35 -4.02 -15.68
C LEU A 183 -1.17 -3.12 -14.76
N LEU A 184 -0.81 -3.14 -13.47
CA LEU A 184 -1.42 -2.30 -12.46
C LEU A 184 -1.51 -0.88 -13.00
N PRO A 185 -2.63 -0.19 -12.84
CA PRO A 185 -2.83 1.17 -13.38
C PRO A 185 -1.81 2.21 -12.86
N LEU A 186 -0.92 1.82 -11.95
CA LEU A 186 0.19 2.62 -11.42
C LEU A 186 1.25 3.00 -12.46
N PHE A 187 1.27 2.37 -13.65
CA PHE A 187 2.24 2.67 -14.70
C PHE A 187 1.53 2.99 -16.01
N ARG A 188 0.75 4.06 -16.06
CA ARG A 188 0.40 4.69 -17.33
C ARG A 188 1.59 5.53 -17.78
N PHE A 189 2.49 4.97 -18.57
CA PHE A 189 3.46 5.76 -19.29
C PHE A 189 2.76 6.51 -20.41
N THR A 190 2.56 7.80 -20.24
CA THR A 190 2.16 8.67 -21.34
C THR A 190 3.45 9.16 -22.01
N LEU A 191 3.87 8.51 -23.08
CA LEU A 191 4.92 9.06 -23.94
C LEU A 191 4.30 10.24 -24.71
N ARG A 192 4.60 11.47 -24.26
CA ARG A 192 4.34 12.66 -25.05
C ARG A 192 5.43 12.77 -26.13
N THR A 193 5.08 12.47 -27.34
CA THR A 193 5.86 12.95 -28.49
C THR A 193 5.49 14.40 -28.79
N PRO A 194 6.44 15.26 -29.20
CA PRO A 194 6.20 16.70 -29.31
C PRO A 194 5.09 17.11 -30.28
N ASP A 195 4.70 16.27 -31.22
CA ASP A 195 3.87 16.69 -32.34
C ASP A 195 2.59 15.87 -32.61
N SER A 196 2.18 14.94 -31.76
CA SER A 196 0.87 14.29 -31.92
C SER A 196 0.41 13.60 -30.63
N LEU A 197 -0.79 13.97 -30.18
CA LEU A 197 -1.58 13.26 -29.17
C LEU A 197 -2.14 11.97 -29.78
N SER A 198 -1.34 10.93 -29.96
CA SER A 198 -1.84 9.60 -30.22
C SER A 198 -1.79 8.78 -28.95
N THR A 199 -2.94 8.48 -28.38
CA THR A 199 -3.11 7.43 -27.38
C THR A 199 -2.85 6.08 -28.04
N VAL A 200 -1.63 5.57 -27.93
CA VAL A 200 -1.30 4.22 -28.38
C VAL A 200 -1.82 3.26 -27.29
N THR A 201 -2.86 2.50 -27.61
CA THR A 201 -3.30 1.41 -26.76
C THR A 201 -2.23 0.32 -26.68
N ALA A 202 -2.04 -0.30 -25.52
CA ALA A 202 -1.01 -1.30 -25.25
C ALA A 202 -0.93 -2.44 -26.30
N GLY A 203 -2.04 -2.76 -26.98
CA GLY A 203 -2.09 -3.77 -28.04
C GLY A 203 -1.38 -3.40 -29.35
N ARG A 204 -1.22 -2.10 -29.67
CA ARG A 204 -0.48 -1.67 -30.86
C ARG A 204 1.03 -1.65 -30.65
N TYR A 205 1.48 -1.46 -29.44
CA TYR A 205 2.92 -1.43 -29.12
C TYR A 205 3.57 -2.81 -29.23
N HIS A 206 2.84 -3.87 -28.86
CA HIS A 206 3.34 -5.25 -28.97
C HIS A 206 3.50 -5.72 -30.42
N SER A 207 2.60 -5.33 -31.31
CA SER A 207 2.66 -5.75 -32.71
C SER A 207 3.77 -5.05 -33.49
N GLN A 208 4.14 -3.81 -33.16
CA GLN A 208 5.24 -3.11 -33.78
C GLN A 208 6.63 -3.63 -33.37
N ARG A 209 6.80 -4.00 -32.08
CA ARG A 209 8.07 -4.55 -31.59
C ARG A 209 8.38 -5.94 -32.16
N GLU A 210 7.39 -6.78 -32.40
CA GLU A 210 7.60 -8.09 -33.03
C GLU A 210 7.98 -7.97 -34.50
N ALA A 211 7.53 -6.92 -35.20
CA ALA A 211 7.90 -6.68 -36.59
C ALA A 211 9.34 -6.16 -36.75
N ASP A 212 9.84 -5.39 -35.77
CA ASP A 212 11.20 -4.83 -35.82
C ASP A 212 12.29 -5.85 -35.41
N PHE A 213 11.93 -6.95 -34.73
CA PHE A 213 12.86 -8.04 -34.38
C PHE A 213 12.99 -9.12 -35.47
N ARG A 214 12.18 -9.06 -36.52
CA ARG A 214 12.25 -10.02 -37.66
C ARG A 214 12.93 -9.46 -38.89
N ARG A 215 13.57 -8.33 -38.79
CA ARG A 215 14.47 -7.76 -39.79
C ARG A 215 15.89 -7.74 -39.26
#